data_aaaaaf001a490d8536a9d7228b2ed31f
#
_entry.id   aaaaaf001a490d8536a9d7228b2ed31f
#
_cell.length_a   1.000
_cell.length_b   1.000
_cell.length_c   1.000
_cell.angle_alpha   90.00
_cell.angle_beta   90.00
_cell.angle_gamma   90.00
#
_symmetry.space_group_name_H-M   'P 1'
#
loop_
_entity.id
_entity.type
_entity.pdbx_description
1 polymer ?
#
loop_
_entity_poly.entity_id
_entity_poly.type
_entity_poly.pdbx_seq_one_letter_code
_entity_poly.pdbx_strand_id
1 'polypeptide(L)'
;MNRCLRFIVLFSCLGFFFPASGQNNVEDFLGLSSDEAGFRQHELNFGSRFHTNGYSAFLEKVWFKTYKKSRLLQVEYFHFKDMRERKQESLYSACNPKRYFFGKKNSFFALHTALGQRRLLAQKADRLGVSISYDWLLGFSLGFEKPYYLEMIDDKDGDNLINCTKDHEPERFTEANASRFLSRQEIFGASRIGLGFNEIKPIPGLHGKIGMHFDWATDASFVKALDAGISLDVYYRRIDVMVAETNKPIIFNLYLGFLLGKRY
;
A
#
# COMPACT_ATOMS: atom_id res chain seq x y z
N MET A 1 -0.18 35.42 3.56
CA MET A 1 0.93 35.01 2.69
C MET A 1 2.18 34.54 3.48
N ASN A 2 2.06 34.00 4.71
CA ASN A 2 3.22 33.66 5.58
C ASN A 2 3.11 32.29 6.29
N ARG A 3 2.27 31.37 5.80
CA ARG A 3 2.14 30.02 6.41
C ARG A 3 2.80 28.90 5.57
N CYS A 4 3.07 29.10 4.29
CA CYS A 4 3.74 28.11 3.44
C CYS A 4 5.27 28.08 3.61
N LEU A 5 5.88 29.16 4.10
CA LEU A 5 7.35 29.24 4.22
C LEU A 5 7.92 28.51 5.45
N ARG A 6 7.10 28.21 6.46
CA ARG A 6 7.55 27.48 7.67
C ARG A 6 7.65 25.95 7.49
N PHE A 7 7.02 25.39 6.47
CA PHE A 7 7.09 23.96 6.21
C PHE A 7 8.34 23.54 5.43
N ILE A 8 8.94 24.45 4.67
CA ILE A 8 10.15 24.15 3.85
C ILE A 8 11.40 24.12 4.74
N VAL A 9 11.45 24.88 5.83
CA VAL A 9 12.62 24.96 6.72
C VAL A 9 12.73 23.74 7.64
N LEU A 10 11.63 23.05 7.96
CA LEU A 10 11.65 21.83 8.81
C LEU A 10 12.09 20.58 8.04
N PHE A 11 12.01 20.59 6.71
CA PHE A 11 12.47 19.46 5.88
C PHE A 11 13.97 19.49 5.57
N SER A 12 14.60 20.65 5.76
CA SER A 12 16.04 20.86 5.50
C SER A 12 16.96 20.39 6.62
N CYS A 13 16.46 20.13 7.84
CA CYS A 13 17.28 19.72 8.97
C CYS A 13 17.37 18.21 9.20
N LEU A 14 16.75 17.37 8.37
CA LEU A 14 17.02 15.92 8.33
C LEU A 14 18.19 15.61 7.38
N GLY A 15 19.22 16.43 7.43
CA GLY A 15 20.48 16.24 6.73
C GLY A 15 21.22 15.03 7.32
N PHE A 16 21.32 14.00 6.53
CA PHE A 16 22.43 13.07 6.38
C PHE A 16 23.36 12.88 7.59
N PHE A 17 22.93 12.07 8.55
CA PHE A 17 23.90 11.31 9.33
C PHE A 17 24.25 10.04 8.56
N PHE A 18 25.22 10.12 7.66
CA PHE A 18 26.00 8.95 7.28
C PHE A 18 27.07 8.74 8.35
N PRO A 19 27.02 7.64 9.11
CA PRO A 19 28.19 7.27 9.90
C PRO A 19 29.31 6.91 8.92
N ALA A 20 30.37 7.66 8.94
CA ALA A 20 31.63 7.28 8.30
C ALA A 20 32.16 6.04 9.01
N SER A 21 31.83 4.86 8.48
CA SER A 21 32.38 3.59 8.93
C SER A 21 33.77 3.43 8.31
N GLY A 22 34.78 3.86 9.02
CA GLY A 22 36.11 3.34 8.82
C GLY A 22 36.07 1.86 9.23
N GLN A 23 36.04 0.96 8.27
CA GLN A 23 36.10 -0.48 8.51
C GLN A 23 37.48 -0.99 8.10
N ASN A 24 38.25 -1.33 9.10
CA ASN A 24 39.30 -2.31 8.93
C ASN A 24 38.64 -3.69 8.91
N ASN A 25 38.63 -4.34 7.77
CA ASN A 25 38.12 -5.71 7.63
C ASN A 25 39.09 -6.67 8.36
N VAL A 26 38.68 -7.09 9.54
CA VAL A 26 39.40 -8.15 10.31
C VAL A 26 39.38 -9.48 9.53
N GLU A 27 38.48 -9.66 8.59
CA GLU A 27 38.39 -10.85 7.75
C GLU A 27 39.54 -10.95 6.72
N ASP A 28 40.07 -9.83 6.27
CA ASP A 28 41.23 -9.78 5.37
C ASP A 28 42.56 -10.19 6.09
N PHE A 29 42.60 -10.05 7.43
CA PHE A 29 43.77 -10.44 8.24
C PHE A 29 43.81 -11.95 8.52
N LEU A 30 42.66 -12.66 8.45
CA LEU A 30 42.60 -14.08 8.76
C LEU A 30 42.76 -14.99 7.54
N GLY A 31 43.01 -14.44 6.35
CA GLY A 31 43.27 -15.24 5.15
C GLY A 31 42.12 -16.18 4.74
N LEU A 32 40.91 -15.91 5.20
CA LEU A 32 39.71 -16.61 4.79
C LEU A 32 39.32 -16.05 3.43
N SER A 33 39.98 -16.52 2.40
CA SER A 33 39.61 -16.22 1.03
C SER A 33 38.19 -16.71 0.78
N SER A 34 37.32 -15.75 0.54
CA SER A 34 35.89 -15.94 0.16
C SER A 34 35.71 -16.50 -1.25
N ASP A 35 36.63 -17.35 -1.73
CA ASP A 35 36.70 -17.84 -3.10
C ASP A 35 36.04 -19.20 -3.33
N GLU A 36 35.16 -19.64 -2.44
CA GLU A 36 34.33 -20.80 -2.75
C GLU A 36 32.83 -20.49 -2.67
N ALA A 37 32.20 -20.52 -3.84
CA ALA A 37 30.79 -20.23 -4.15
C ALA A 37 30.43 -18.75 -4.10
N GLY A 38 30.48 -18.07 -5.25
CA GLY A 38 30.12 -16.66 -5.45
C GLY A 38 28.96 -16.20 -4.58
N PHE A 39 29.28 -15.59 -3.45
CA PHE A 39 28.30 -15.05 -2.52
C PHE A 39 27.61 -13.88 -3.22
N ARG A 40 26.43 -14.15 -3.74
CA ARG A 40 25.63 -13.13 -4.42
C ARG A 40 25.25 -12.06 -3.41
N GLN A 41 25.74 -10.85 -3.65
CA GLN A 41 25.65 -9.76 -2.69
C GLN A 41 24.32 -9.03 -2.74
N HIS A 42 23.54 -9.22 -3.82
CA HIS A 42 22.33 -8.47 -4.08
C HIS A 42 21.19 -9.38 -4.50
N GLU A 43 19.98 -8.95 -4.14
CA GLU A 43 18.75 -9.60 -4.52
C GLU A 43 17.73 -8.52 -4.90
N LEU A 44 17.01 -8.74 -5.99
CA LEU A 44 15.90 -7.90 -6.41
C LEU A 44 14.65 -8.77 -6.48
N ASN A 45 13.65 -8.39 -5.71
CA ASN A 45 12.39 -9.09 -5.56
C ASN A 45 11.22 -8.23 -5.99
N PHE A 46 10.27 -8.88 -6.60
CA PHE A 46 8.94 -8.35 -6.89
C PHE A 46 7.89 -9.27 -6.28
N GLY A 47 6.86 -8.70 -5.69
CA GLY A 47 5.80 -9.49 -5.08
C GLY A 47 4.48 -8.77 -4.94
N SER A 48 3.48 -9.53 -4.53
CA SER A 48 2.16 -9.04 -4.17
C SER A 48 1.77 -9.56 -2.80
N ARG A 49 0.98 -8.78 -2.06
CA ARG A 49 0.46 -9.14 -0.74
C ARG A 49 -1.04 -8.93 -0.68
N PHE A 50 -1.69 -9.86 -0.02
CA PHE A 50 -3.07 -9.73 0.41
C PHE A 50 -3.08 -9.30 1.87
N HIS A 51 -3.79 -8.23 2.14
CA HIS A 51 -3.95 -7.66 3.47
C HIS A 51 -5.39 -7.87 3.94
N THR A 52 -5.61 -7.84 5.25
CA THR A 52 -6.97 -7.86 5.79
C THR A 52 -7.83 -6.73 5.26
N ASN A 53 -7.22 -5.57 4.98
CA ASN A 53 -7.91 -4.38 4.47
C ASN A 53 -7.38 -3.97 3.08
N GLY A 54 -7.18 -4.93 2.15
CA GLY A 54 -6.78 -4.60 0.80
C GLY A 54 -5.74 -5.51 0.18
N TYR A 55 -4.99 -4.97 -0.77
CA TYR A 55 -3.90 -5.68 -1.45
C TYR A 55 -2.77 -4.71 -1.81
N SER A 56 -1.58 -5.25 -2.00
CA SER A 56 -0.42 -4.46 -2.39
C SER A 56 0.44 -5.18 -3.42
N ALA A 57 1.27 -4.38 -4.11
CA ALA A 57 2.37 -4.84 -4.93
C ALA A 57 3.63 -4.10 -4.49
N PHE A 58 4.77 -4.81 -4.45
CA PHE A 58 6.01 -4.23 -3.95
C PHE A 58 7.22 -4.67 -4.75
N LEU A 59 8.24 -3.80 -4.69
CA LEU A 59 9.60 -4.05 -5.13
C LEU A 59 10.50 -4.00 -3.90
N GLU A 60 11.38 -4.97 -3.78
CA GLU A 60 12.32 -5.08 -2.67
C GLU A 60 13.73 -5.30 -3.19
N LYS A 61 14.67 -4.49 -2.71
CA LYS A 61 16.10 -4.68 -2.94
C LYS A 61 16.77 -5.09 -1.63
N VAL A 62 17.53 -6.18 -1.71
CA VAL A 62 18.22 -6.78 -0.57
C VAL A 62 19.72 -6.66 -0.77
N TRP A 63 20.43 -6.28 0.28
CA TRP A 63 21.89 -6.27 0.36
C TRP A 63 22.33 -7.21 1.47
N PHE A 64 23.02 -8.26 1.14
CA PHE A 64 23.58 -9.19 2.11
C PHE A 64 24.81 -8.53 2.77
N LYS A 65 24.76 -8.35 4.07
CA LYS A 65 25.89 -7.85 4.89
C LYS A 65 26.70 -8.98 5.45
N THR A 66 26.03 -10.03 5.87
CA THR A 66 26.60 -11.24 6.44
C THR A 66 25.66 -12.39 6.07
N TYR A 67 26.14 -13.60 6.11
CA TYR A 67 25.35 -14.78 5.86
C TYR A 67 23.97 -14.80 6.58
N LYS A 68 23.91 -14.27 7.82
CA LYS A 68 22.67 -14.25 8.64
C LYS A 68 21.90 -12.93 8.60
N LYS A 69 22.49 -11.85 8.05
CA LYS A 69 21.90 -10.50 8.13
C LYS A 69 21.92 -9.82 6.76
N SER A 70 20.79 -9.32 6.32
CA SER A 70 20.66 -8.50 5.13
C SER A 70 19.90 -7.21 5.43
N ARG A 71 20.18 -6.18 4.64
CA ARG A 71 19.43 -4.92 4.64
C ARG A 71 18.40 -4.96 3.53
N LEU A 72 17.24 -4.35 3.77
CA LEU A 72 16.12 -4.27 2.85
C LEU A 72 15.79 -2.82 2.55
N LEU A 73 15.52 -2.52 1.30
CA LEU A 73 14.79 -1.34 0.85
C LEU A 73 13.56 -1.84 0.11
N GLN A 74 12.40 -1.40 0.52
CA GLN A 74 11.13 -1.77 -0.09
C GLN A 74 10.35 -0.54 -0.52
N VAL A 75 9.78 -0.61 -1.72
CA VAL A 75 8.78 0.33 -2.22
C VAL A 75 7.52 -0.48 -2.48
N GLU A 76 6.41 -0.07 -1.87
CA GLU A 76 5.15 -0.81 -1.89
C GLU A 76 3.99 0.12 -2.24
N TYR A 77 3.22 -0.24 -3.27
CA TYR A 77 1.92 0.35 -3.57
C TYR A 77 0.84 -0.44 -2.84
N PHE A 78 0.09 0.20 -1.99
CA PHE A 78 -0.99 -0.39 -1.21
C PHE A 78 -2.34 0.21 -1.61
N HIS A 79 -3.30 -0.64 -1.92
CA HIS A 79 -4.69 -0.27 -2.16
C HIS A 79 -5.54 -0.68 -0.96
N PHE A 80 -6.04 0.31 -0.24
CA PHE A 80 -6.90 0.08 0.91
C PHE A 80 -8.34 -0.17 0.47
N LYS A 81 -8.96 -1.16 1.08
CA LYS A 81 -10.38 -1.47 0.94
C LYS A 81 -10.99 -1.64 2.31
N ASP A 82 -11.89 -0.75 2.68
CA ASP A 82 -12.61 -0.84 3.95
C ASP A 82 -13.51 -2.09 3.96
N MET A 83 -13.58 -2.80 5.08
CA MET A 83 -14.44 -3.99 5.25
C MET A 83 -15.93 -3.67 5.09
N ARG A 84 -16.31 -2.41 5.27
CA ARG A 84 -17.69 -1.91 5.11
C ARG A 84 -18.05 -1.64 3.65
N GLU A 85 -17.09 -1.61 2.74
CA GLU A 85 -17.32 -1.40 1.32
C GLU A 85 -18.07 -2.60 0.71
N ARG A 86 -19.37 -2.46 0.54
CA ARG A 86 -20.20 -3.46 -0.14
C ARG A 86 -20.71 -2.89 -1.46
N LYS A 87 -20.45 -3.61 -2.54
CA LYS A 87 -21.03 -3.29 -3.85
C LYS A 87 -22.54 -3.52 -3.83
N GLN A 88 -23.30 -2.53 -4.27
CA GLN A 88 -24.73 -2.60 -4.40
C GLN A 88 -25.15 -2.41 -5.86
N GLU A 89 -26.29 -3.01 -6.20
CA GLU A 89 -26.94 -2.79 -7.48
C GLU A 89 -27.84 -1.58 -7.37
N SER A 90 -27.97 -0.87 -8.47
CA SER A 90 -28.89 0.25 -8.59
C SER A 90 -30.34 -0.23 -8.63
N LEU A 91 -31.25 0.60 -8.16
CA LEU A 91 -32.69 0.39 -8.32
C LEU A 91 -33.14 0.53 -9.78
N TYR A 92 -32.32 1.19 -10.60
CA TYR A 92 -32.58 1.46 -12.04
C TYR A 92 -31.95 0.42 -12.96
N SER A 93 -32.10 -0.87 -12.61
CA SER A 93 -31.48 -1.99 -13.32
C SER A 93 -31.85 -2.07 -14.81
N ALA A 94 -33.01 -1.52 -15.22
CA ALA A 94 -33.41 -1.42 -16.62
C ALA A 94 -32.42 -0.62 -17.49
N CYS A 95 -31.72 0.36 -16.90
CA CYS A 95 -30.68 1.17 -17.55
C CYS A 95 -29.28 0.56 -17.49
N ASN A 96 -29.13 -0.62 -16.87
CA ASN A 96 -27.84 -1.30 -16.68
C ASN A 96 -26.71 -0.41 -16.12
N PRO A 97 -26.95 0.34 -15.03
CA PRO A 97 -25.94 1.21 -14.44
C PRO A 97 -24.85 0.39 -13.76
N LYS A 98 -23.67 1.02 -13.56
CA LYS A 98 -22.57 0.38 -12.87
C LYS A 98 -22.88 0.19 -11.38
N ARG A 99 -22.58 -0.99 -10.84
CA ARG A 99 -22.63 -1.24 -9.39
C ARG A 99 -21.80 -0.21 -8.63
N TYR A 100 -22.31 0.25 -7.51
CA TYR A 100 -21.67 1.29 -6.71
C TYR A 100 -21.41 0.85 -5.26
N PHE A 101 -20.58 1.60 -4.55
CA PHE A 101 -20.36 1.42 -3.11
C PHE A 101 -21.18 2.45 -2.35
N PHE A 102 -22.16 1.96 -1.59
CA PHE A 102 -23.03 2.85 -0.80
C PHE A 102 -22.25 3.48 0.37
N GLY A 103 -22.41 4.80 0.53
CA GLY A 103 -21.76 5.57 1.61
C GLY A 103 -20.23 5.68 1.49
N LYS A 104 -19.65 5.38 0.33
CA LYS A 104 -18.22 5.57 0.09
C LYS A 104 -17.93 7.04 -0.24
N LYS A 105 -17.07 7.68 0.58
CA LYS A 105 -16.66 9.08 0.42
C LYS A 105 -15.42 9.20 -0.48
N ASN A 106 -14.38 8.42 -0.17
CA ASN A 106 -13.12 8.43 -0.91
C ASN A 106 -12.61 7.02 -1.15
N SER A 107 -11.80 6.87 -2.20
CA SER A 107 -10.90 5.71 -2.38
C SER A 107 -9.54 6.07 -1.83
N PHE A 108 -8.92 5.13 -1.07
CA PHE A 108 -7.63 5.36 -0.46
C PHE A 108 -6.59 4.39 -1.02
N PHE A 109 -5.44 4.92 -1.36
CA PHE A 109 -4.26 4.15 -1.74
C PHE A 109 -3.01 4.82 -1.16
N ALA A 110 -1.94 4.06 -0.95
CA ALA A 110 -0.71 4.57 -0.36
C ALA A 110 0.53 4.04 -1.08
N LEU A 111 1.58 4.85 -1.05
CA LEU A 111 2.93 4.48 -1.45
C LEU A 111 3.79 4.43 -0.20
N HIS A 112 4.32 3.24 0.11
CA HIS A 112 5.22 3.04 1.23
C HIS A 112 6.67 2.96 0.72
N THR A 113 7.57 3.59 1.43
CA THR A 113 9.01 3.44 1.22
C THR A 113 9.64 3.13 2.56
N ALA A 114 10.20 1.93 2.71
CA ALA A 114 10.69 1.44 3.99
C ALA A 114 12.07 0.82 3.89
N LEU A 115 12.85 1.01 4.94
CA LEU A 115 14.15 0.39 5.16
C LEU A 115 14.04 -0.61 6.31
N GLY A 116 14.80 -1.70 6.23
CA GLY A 116 14.75 -2.71 7.27
C GLY A 116 15.88 -3.72 7.22
N GLN A 117 15.68 -4.77 7.98
CA GLN A 117 16.62 -5.88 8.05
C GLN A 117 15.87 -7.21 7.98
N ARG A 118 16.50 -8.17 7.29
CA ARG A 118 16.13 -9.58 7.32
C ARG A 118 17.19 -10.34 8.07
N ARG A 119 16.76 -11.24 8.96
CA ARG A 119 17.67 -12.13 9.70
C ARG A 119 17.23 -13.58 9.51
N LEU A 120 18.19 -14.38 9.07
CA LEU A 120 18.00 -15.82 8.91
C LEU A 120 17.86 -16.48 10.29
N LEU A 121 16.79 -17.23 10.51
CA LEU A 121 16.52 -18.03 11.70
C LEU A 121 16.89 -19.49 11.48
N ALA A 122 16.42 -20.05 10.38
CA ALA A 122 16.68 -21.46 10.01
C ALA A 122 17.09 -21.54 8.55
N GLN A 123 18.17 -22.26 8.31
CA GLN A 123 18.69 -22.55 6.99
C GLN A 123 18.00 -23.77 6.40
N LYS A 124 17.99 -23.89 5.07
CA LYS A 124 17.57 -25.09 4.38
C LYS A 124 18.46 -26.27 4.78
N ALA A 125 17.86 -27.35 5.25
CA ALA A 125 18.58 -28.59 5.56
C ALA A 125 19.03 -29.32 4.30
N ASP A 126 18.26 -29.17 3.21
CA ASP A 126 18.52 -29.76 1.90
C ASP A 126 18.03 -28.79 0.80
N ARG A 127 18.39 -29.05 -0.47
CA ARG A 127 17.98 -28.25 -1.63
C ARG A 127 16.47 -28.06 -1.75
N LEU A 128 15.69 -29.03 -1.30
CA LEU A 128 14.21 -29.00 -1.24
C LEU A 128 13.67 -28.37 0.06
N GLY A 129 14.54 -27.99 0.98
CA GLY A 129 14.14 -27.39 2.25
C GLY A 129 13.66 -25.93 2.13
N VAL A 130 13.10 -25.44 3.22
CA VAL A 130 12.65 -24.05 3.35
C VAL A 130 13.60 -23.32 4.31
N SER A 131 14.10 -22.15 3.91
CA SER A 131 14.78 -21.25 4.84
C SER A 131 13.75 -20.29 5.47
N ILE A 132 13.92 -20.04 6.74
CA ILE A 132 13.03 -19.19 7.52
C ILE A 132 13.82 -17.98 8.01
N SER A 133 13.30 -16.80 7.70
CA SER A 133 13.87 -15.53 8.16
C SER A 133 12.78 -14.68 8.79
N TYR A 134 13.15 -13.76 9.66
CA TYR A 134 12.27 -12.70 10.10
C TYR A 134 12.72 -11.35 9.57
N ASP A 135 11.73 -10.52 9.23
CA ASP A 135 11.92 -9.20 8.67
C ASP A 135 11.29 -8.15 9.56
N TRP A 136 11.95 -7.01 9.69
CA TRP A 136 11.33 -5.80 10.17
C TRP A 136 11.68 -4.64 9.26
N LEU A 137 10.70 -3.78 8.99
CA LEU A 137 10.85 -2.59 8.14
C LEU A 137 10.18 -1.41 8.82
N LEU A 138 10.81 -0.25 8.69
CA LEU A 138 10.27 1.03 9.12
C LEU A 138 10.47 2.04 7.99
N GLY A 139 9.50 2.92 7.80
CA GLY A 139 9.57 3.88 6.72
C GLY A 139 8.45 4.89 6.71
N PHE A 140 8.32 5.54 5.57
CA PHE A 140 7.31 6.56 5.32
C PHE A 140 6.18 5.97 4.47
N SER A 141 4.98 6.45 4.75
CA SER A 141 3.79 6.20 3.98
C SER A 141 3.26 7.52 3.42
N LEU A 142 2.98 7.56 2.13
CA LEU A 142 2.27 8.66 1.51
C LEU A 142 0.91 8.15 1.04
N GLY A 143 -0.12 8.43 1.83
CA GLY A 143 -1.50 8.09 1.49
C GLY A 143 -2.10 9.11 0.54
N PHE A 144 -3.02 8.66 -0.29
CA PHE A 144 -3.74 9.46 -1.26
C PHE A 144 -5.24 9.18 -1.13
N GLU A 145 -6.00 10.20 -0.79
CA GLU A 145 -7.46 10.16 -0.82
C GLU A 145 -7.96 10.71 -2.14
N LYS A 146 -8.64 9.86 -2.90
CA LYS A 146 -9.30 10.23 -4.14
C LYS A 146 -10.81 10.25 -3.92
N PRO A 147 -11.51 11.37 -4.18
CA PRO A 147 -12.96 11.44 -4.07
C PRO A 147 -13.65 10.36 -4.90
N TYR A 148 -14.66 9.74 -4.33
CA TYR A 148 -15.50 8.77 -5.01
C TYR A 148 -16.76 9.47 -5.55
N TYR A 149 -17.01 9.33 -6.85
CA TYR A 149 -18.13 9.94 -7.53
C TYR A 149 -19.23 8.92 -7.78
N LEU A 150 -20.45 9.30 -7.43
CA LEU A 150 -21.68 8.61 -7.79
C LEU A 150 -22.41 9.42 -8.89
N GLU A 151 -23.10 8.73 -9.77
CA GLU A 151 -24.06 9.34 -10.66
C GLU A 151 -25.37 9.48 -9.91
N MET A 152 -25.76 10.71 -9.65
CA MET A 152 -26.98 11.07 -8.94
C MET A 152 -28.05 11.43 -9.94
N ILE A 153 -29.30 11.05 -9.66
CA ILE A 153 -30.43 11.36 -10.52
C ILE A 153 -30.70 12.86 -10.45
N ASP A 154 -30.83 13.47 -11.61
CA ASP A 154 -31.19 14.88 -11.78
C ASP A 154 -32.23 14.98 -12.88
N ASP A 155 -33.52 14.96 -12.48
CA ASP A 155 -34.65 15.08 -13.38
C ASP A 155 -34.75 16.54 -13.85
N LYS A 156 -34.04 16.87 -14.94
CA LYS A 156 -34.01 18.22 -15.52
C LYS A 156 -35.26 18.56 -16.29
N ASP A 157 -35.92 17.55 -16.78
CA ASP A 157 -37.08 17.74 -17.65
C ASP A 157 -38.42 17.78 -16.88
N GLY A 158 -38.40 17.35 -15.59
CA GLY A 158 -39.54 17.40 -14.67
C GLY A 158 -40.70 16.48 -15.06
N ASP A 159 -40.41 15.48 -15.91
CA ASP A 159 -41.41 14.54 -16.40
C ASP A 159 -41.58 13.30 -15.52
N ASN A 160 -40.77 13.18 -14.43
CA ASN A 160 -40.70 12.03 -13.54
C ASN A 160 -40.35 10.70 -14.23
N LEU A 161 -39.91 10.74 -15.49
CA LEU A 161 -39.44 9.59 -16.24
C LEU A 161 -37.91 9.62 -16.30
N ILE A 162 -37.24 8.67 -15.70
CA ILE A 162 -35.75 8.64 -15.64
C ILE A 162 -35.24 8.16 -17.00
N ASN A 163 -34.58 9.07 -17.69
CA ASN A 163 -33.93 8.81 -18.95
C ASN A 163 -32.51 8.29 -18.71
N CYS A 164 -32.20 7.05 -19.13
CA CYS A 164 -30.94 6.35 -18.87
C CYS A 164 -29.68 7.07 -19.37
N THR A 165 -29.78 8.14 -20.11
CA THR A 165 -28.63 8.82 -20.73
C THR A 165 -28.47 10.28 -20.34
N LYS A 166 -29.50 10.93 -19.81
CA LYS A 166 -29.50 12.39 -19.61
C LYS A 166 -29.72 12.81 -18.15
N ASP A 167 -30.47 12.03 -17.38
CA ASP A 167 -31.02 12.47 -16.09
C ASP A 167 -30.12 12.02 -14.92
N HIS A 168 -28.81 12.03 -15.13
CA HIS A 168 -27.84 11.77 -14.04
C HIS A 168 -26.57 12.59 -14.20
N GLU A 169 -26.07 13.11 -13.09
CA GLU A 169 -24.81 13.86 -13.00
C GLU A 169 -23.84 13.27 -11.98
N PRO A 170 -22.52 13.32 -12.26
CA PRO A 170 -21.54 12.83 -11.33
C PRO A 170 -21.38 13.79 -10.15
N GLU A 171 -21.71 13.33 -8.96
CA GLU A 171 -21.53 14.08 -7.72
C GLU A 171 -20.58 13.35 -6.76
N ARG A 172 -19.80 14.11 -6.01
CA ARG A 172 -19.04 13.62 -4.86
C ARG A 172 -19.76 13.92 -3.56
N PHE A 173 -19.43 13.18 -2.51
CA PHE A 173 -19.96 13.47 -1.19
C PHE A 173 -19.54 14.87 -0.68
N THR A 174 -20.53 15.63 -0.24
CA THR A 174 -20.36 16.87 0.51
C THR A 174 -21.35 16.85 1.67
N GLU A 175 -21.09 17.63 2.72
CA GLU A 175 -22.05 17.71 3.84
C GLU A 175 -23.39 18.29 3.41
N ALA A 176 -23.40 19.16 2.40
CA ALA A 176 -24.62 19.76 1.86
C ALA A 176 -25.52 18.75 1.13
N ASN A 177 -24.95 17.75 0.46
CA ASN A 177 -25.71 16.73 -0.27
C ASN A 177 -25.80 15.38 0.47
N ALA A 178 -25.44 15.33 1.77
CA ALA A 178 -25.35 14.09 2.52
C ALA A 178 -26.66 13.27 2.53
N SER A 179 -27.82 13.94 2.68
CA SER A 179 -29.12 13.27 2.66
C SER A 179 -29.42 12.61 1.31
N ARG A 180 -29.13 13.30 0.23
CA ARG A 180 -29.31 12.83 -1.15
C ARG A 180 -28.32 11.70 -1.46
N PHE A 181 -27.01 11.88 -1.11
CA PHE A 181 -25.96 10.91 -1.34
C PHE A 181 -26.14 9.58 -0.59
N LEU A 182 -26.88 9.61 0.54
CA LEU A 182 -27.23 8.44 1.33
C LEU A 182 -28.64 7.90 1.04
N SER A 183 -29.32 8.43 0.03
CA SER A 183 -30.62 7.94 -0.46
C SER A 183 -30.40 6.99 -1.63
N ARG A 184 -30.80 5.73 -1.52
CA ARG A 184 -30.68 4.76 -2.63
C ARG A 184 -31.54 5.12 -3.83
N GLN A 185 -32.59 5.88 -3.62
CA GLN A 185 -33.52 6.30 -4.68
C GLN A 185 -32.90 7.38 -5.57
N GLU A 186 -31.95 8.16 -5.02
CA GLU A 186 -31.27 9.23 -5.73
C GLU A 186 -30.00 8.77 -6.47
N ILE A 187 -29.55 7.53 -6.22
CA ILE A 187 -28.30 7.01 -6.78
C ILE A 187 -28.60 6.21 -8.04
N PHE A 188 -28.17 6.73 -9.19
CA PHE A 188 -28.22 6.01 -10.46
C PHE A 188 -27.15 4.92 -10.52
N GLY A 189 -25.90 5.21 -10.12
CA GLY A 189 -24.82 4.22 -10.15
C GLY A 189 -23.44 4.79 -9.82
N ALA A 190 -22.39 3.99 -10.06
CA ALA A 190 -21.01 4.45 -9.95
C ALA A 190 -20.58 5.22 -11.19
N SER A 191 -19.97 6.37 -10.98
CA SER A 191 -19.45 7.19 -12.06
C SER A 191 -18.15 6.64 -12.67
N ARG A 192 -17.51 7.38 -13.57
CA ARG A 192 -16.28 6.98 -14.25
C ARG A 192 -15.11 6.96 -13.27
N ILE A 193 -14.24 5.94 -13.37
CA ILE A 193 -13.05 5.78 -12.52
C ILE A 193 -12.09 6.97 -12.67
N GLY A 194 -12.08 7.64 -13.83
CA GLY A 194 -11.21 8.78 -14.12
C GLY A 194 -11.54 10.07 -13.35
N LEU A 195 -12.75 10.20 -12.80
CA LEU A 195 -13.14 11.40 -12.06
C LEU A 195 -12.44 11.46 -10.70
N GLY A 196 -12.10 12.69 -10.26
CA GLY A 196 -11.47 12.96 -8.97
C GLY A 196 -9.96 12.80 -8.91
N PHE A 197 -9.26 12.49 -10.03
CA PHE A 197 -7.79 12.43 -10.01
C PHE A 197 -7.14 13.80 -9.74
N ASN A 198 -7.75 14.88 -10.21
CA ASN A 198 -7.26 16.25 -9.98
C ASN A 198 -7.53 16.74 -8.54
N GLU A 199 -8.30 15.98 -7.76
CA GLU A 199 -8.72 16.35 -6.42
C GLU A 199 -8.10 15.44 -5.35
N ILE A 200 -7.06 14.70 -5.70
CA ILE A 200 -6.36 13.81 -4.79
C ILE A 200 -5.70 14.61 -3.67
N LYS A 201 -5.95 14.19 -2.44
CA LYS A 201 -5.36 14.80 -1.24
C LYS A 201 -4.28 13.89 -0.68
N PRO A 202 -3.01 14.31 -0.68
CA PRO A 202 -1.93 13.53 -0.06
C PRO A 202 -2.01 13.61 1.47
N ILE A 203 -1.73 12.49 2.14
CA ILE A 203 -1.68 12.37 3.60
C ILE A 203 -0.37 11.68 3.98
N PRO A 204 0.57 12.40 4.60
CA PRO A 204 1.79 11.79 5.08
C PRO A 204 1.52 10.90 6.30
N GLY A 205 2.32 9.85 6.42
CA GLY A 205 2.25 8.89 7.51
C GLY A 205 3.55 8.14 7.72
N LEU A 206 3.55 7.26 8.69
CA LEU A 206 4.63 6.32 9.00
C LEU A 206 4.14 4.90 8.74
N HIS A 207 5.05 4.08 8.24
CA HIS A 207 4.82 2.67 7.95
C HIS A 207 5.76 1.79 8.75
N GLY A 208 5.22 0.78 9.40
CA GLY A 208 5.99 -0.25 10.09
C GLY A 208 5.50 -1.65 9.72
N LYS A 209 6.43 -2.58 9.54
CA LYS A 209 6.12 -3.96 9.17
C LYS A 209 7.05 -4.94 9.88
N ILE A 210 6.48 -6.04 10.36
CA ILE A 210 7.20 -7.18 10.93
C ILE A 210 6.60 -8.45 10.35
N GLY A 211 7.44 -9.36 9.89
CA GLY A 211 6.99 -10.61 9.30
C GLY A 211 8.00 -11.73 9.28
N MET A 212 7.53 -12.86 8.82
CA MET A 212 8.32 -14.06 8.54
C MET A 212 8.39 -14.26 7.04
N HIS A 213 9.58 -14.63 6.58
CA HIS A 213 9.90 -14.88 5.19
C HIS A 213 10.31 -16.34 5.03
N PHE A 214 9.61 -17.07 4.16
CA PHE A 214 9.80 -18.49 3.88
C PHE A 214 10.29 -18.67 2.44
N ASP A 215 11.57 -18.92 2.23
CA ASP A 215 12.14 -19.13 0.89
C ASP A 215 12.35 -20.64 0.62
N TRP A 216 11.67 -21.12 -0.42
CA TRP A 216 11.76 -22.53 -0.89
C TRP A 216 12.38 -22.68 -2.28
N ALA A 217 13.03 -21.63 -2.82
CA ALA A 217 13.69 -21.75 -4.13
C ALA A 217 14.75 -22.85 -4.11
N THR A 218 14.71 -23.75 -5.06
CA THR A 218 15.68 -24.83 -5.20
C THR A 218 17.00 -24.34 -5.79
N ASP A 219 16.93 -23.33 -6.65
CA ASP A 219 18.09 -22.73 -7.30
C ASP A 219 18.60 -21.53 -6.49
N ALA A 220 19.90 -21.43 -6.30
CA ALA A 220 20.55 -20.33 -5.59
C ALA A 220 20.40 -18.98 -6.32
N SER A 221 20.10 -18.96 -7.63
CA SER A 221 19.96 -17.73 -8.42
C SER A 221 18.58 -17.10 -8.34
N PHE A 222 17.57 -17.87 -7.99
CA PHE A 222 16.19 -17.39 -7.88
C PHE A 222 15.73 -17.34 -6.43
N VAL A 223 14.75 -16.51 -6.19
CA VAL A 223 14.01 -16.44 -4.93
C VAL A 223 12.56 -16.76 -5.22
N LYS A 224 12.02 -17.69 -4.45
CA LYS A 224 10.59 -18.01 -4.43
C LYS A 224 10.20 -18.06 -2.97
N ALA A 225 9.48 -17.05 -2.50
CA ALA A 225 9.19 -16.98 -1.10
C ALA A 225 7.75 -16.55 -0.82
N LEU A 226 7.33 -16.88 0.40
CA LEU A 226 6.09 -16.46 1.00
C LEU A 226 6.41 -15.59 2.20
N ASP A 227 5.75 -14.44 2.28
CA ASP A 227 5.84 -13.51 3.40
C ASP A 227 4.54 -13.55 4.19
N ALA A 228 4.62 -13.64 5.50
CA ALA A 228 3.44 -13.51 6.37
C ALA A 228 3.78 -12.63 7.58
N GLY A 229 2.89 -11.73 7.95
CA GLY A 229 3.17 -10.84 9.06
C GLY A 229 2.10 -9.81 9.33
N ILE A 230 2.50 -8.76 10.02
CA ILE A 230 1.68 -7.62 10.40
C ILE A 230 2.26 -6.33 9.86
N SER A 231 1.42 -5.39 9.48
CA SER A 231 1.80 -4.02 9.14
C SER A 231 0.93 -3.02 9.88
N LEU A 232 1.53 -1.89 10.18
CA LEU A 232 0.90 -0.77 10.87
C LEU A 232 1.24 0.51 10.14
N ASP A 233 0.21 1.24 9.74
CA ASP A 233 0.32 2.55 9.13
C ASP A 233 -0.32 3.59 10.04
N VAL A 234 0.39 4.68 10.30
CA VAL A 234 -0.10 5.79 11.13
C VAL A 234 -0.03 7.07 10.32
N TYR A 235 -1.18 7.68 10.06
CA TYR A 235 -1.30 8.88 9.25
C TYR A 235 -1.50 10.13 10.10
N TYR A 236 -1.07 11.27 9.59
CA TYR A 236 -1.20 12.57 10.27
C TYR A 236 -2.65 12.96 10.58
N ARG A 237 -3.61 12.51 9.73
CA ARG A 237 -5.05 12.79 9.91
C ARG A 237 -5.87 11.54 9.67
N ARG A 238 -7.14 11.60 10.04
CA ARG A 238 -8.10 10.53 9.76
C ARG A 238 -8.24 10.32 8.25
N ILE A 239 -8.43 9.06 7.87
CA ILE A 239 -8.64 8.64 6.49
C ILE A 239 -10.15 8.49 6.28
N ASP A 240 -10.73 9.38 5.49
CA ASP A 240 -12.17 9.46 5.30
C ASP A 240 -12.61 8.59 4.11
N VAL A 241 -12.64 7.27 4.28
CA VAL A 241 -13.05 6.34 3.21
C VAL A 241 -14.57 6.22 3.12
N MET A 242 -15.25 6.13 4.26
CA MET A 242 -16.71 6.00 4.35
C MET A 242 -17.33 7.21 5.05
N VAL A 243 -18.60 7.49 4.80
CA VAL A 243 -19.36 8.57 5.46
C VAL A 243 -19.57 8.31 6.95
N ALA A 244 -19.13 7.19 7.49
CA ALA A 244 -19.26 6.84 8.90
C ALA A 244 -18.25 7.59 9.79
N GLU A 245 -18.65 7.96 11.00
CA GLU A 245 -17.82 8.67 11.98
C GLU A 245 -16.59 7.90 12.50
N THR A 246 -16.52 6.59 12.23
CA THR A 246 -15.48 5.69 12.77
C THR A 246 -14.19 5.65 11.94
N ASN A 247 -13.93 6.66 11.13
CA ASN A 247 -12.69 6.76 10.38
C ASN A 247 -11.48 6.98 11.30
N LYS A 248 -10.43 6.19 11.13
CA LYS A 248 -9.24 6.19 12.00
C LYS A 248 -8.00 6.63 11.23
N PRO A 249 -7.03 7.26 11.90
CA PRO A 249 -5.74 7.60 11.30
C PRO A 249 -4.77 6.41 11.26
N ILE A 250 -5.15 5.26 11.83
CA ILE A 250 -4.31 4.08 12.00
C ILE A 250 -4.92 2.94 11.20
N ILE A 251 -4.11 2.32 10.34
CA ILE A 251 -4.46 1.10 9.62
C ILE A 251 -3.58 -0.03 10.13
N PHE A 252 -4.19 -1.06 10.67
CA PHE A 252 -3.54 -2.30 11.06
C PHE A 252 -3.94 -3.41 10.08
N ASN A 253 -2.96 -4.15 9.57
CA ASN A 253 -3.18 -5.25 8.64
C ASN A 253 -2.39 -6.49 9.07
N LEU A 254 -3.02 -7.65 8.93
CA LEU A 254 -2.33 -8.91 8.72
C LEU A 254 -2.10 -9.06 7.21
N TYR A 255 -0.96 -9.59 6.81
CA TYR A 255 -0.70 -9.83 5.40
C TYR A 255 -0.14 -11.23 5.15
N LEU A 256 -0.42 -11.71 3.94
CA LEU A 256 0.17 -12.88 3.32
C LEU A 256 0.59 -12.51 1.90
N GLY A 257 1.83 -12.76 1.53
CA GLY A 257 2.37 -12.34 0.25
C GLY A 257 3.19 -13.40 -0.45
N PHE A 258 3.23 -13.27 -1.76
CA PHE A 258 4.08 -14.03 -2.67
C PHE A 258 5.15 -13.12 -3.25
N LEU A 259 6.35 -13.68 -3.38
CA LEU A 259 7.51 -12.94 -3.82
C LEU A 259 8.35 -13.83 -4.74
N LEU A 260 8.76 -13.22 -5.85
CA LEU A 260 9.69 -13.79 -6.82
C LEU A 260 10.87 -12.84 -6.96
N GLY A 261 12.08 -13.39 -7.06
CA GLY A 261 13.27 -12.57 -7.17
C GLY A 261 14.45 -13.27 -7.83
N LYS A 262 15.48 -12.46 -8.06
CA LYS A 262 16.75 -12.90 -8.60
C LYS A 262 17.90 -12.40 -7.73
N ARG A 263 18.87 -13.29 -7.47
CA ARG A 263 20.13 -12.99 -6.79
C ARG A 263 21.24 -12.78 -7.81
N TYR A 264 22.07 -11.76 -7.62
CA TYR A 264 23.19 -11.42 -8.51
C TYR A 264 24.35 -10.79 -7.72
#